data_951cd2142cce06543d0302612b92ec56
#
_entry.id   951cd2142cce06543d0302612b92ec56
#
_cell.length_a   1.000
_cell.length_b   1.000
_cell.length_c   1.000
_cell.angle_alpha   90.00
_cell.angle_beta   90.00
_cell.angle_gamma   90.00
#
_symmetry.space_group_name_H-M   'P 1'
#
loop_
_entity.id
_entity.type
_entity.pdbx_description
1 polymer ?
#
loop_
_entity_poly.entity_id
_entity_poly.type
_entity_poly.pdbx_seq_one_letter_code
_entity_poly.pdbx_strand_id
1 'polypeptide(L)'
;EGSATQSRNTGLDEILEVRKDMNTDGSVVNVSRTLIKFDITNISESIVAGTIPENARYYLNLYDARSTELTTSQSLFAYPVSQSWVQGDGRFFDSPATTEGCSWRYRDGETTGTQWVSGSNNTGGTWFNQYEASQSFNHETIDMRMDVTDIMKQWLSSSIANEGFIVKRSGSIGNTSSSLDEGSTDRLGNFAFFSRDTHTIYPPKLEVEYDDSIFNTGSLSTLDADDVDEVTIYMKGLREEYKEKSKVKFRVYGRERFPTRTYSTSSQ
;
A
#
# COMPACT_ATOMS: atom_id res chain seq x y z
N GLU A 1 -9.59 21.35 14.84
CA GLU A 1 -10.68 22.05 14.14
C GLU A 1 -11.91 22.16 15.01
N GLY A 2 -12.66 23.28 14.88
CA GLY A 2 -13.88 23.48 15.61
C GLY A 2 -14.93 22.40 15.31
N SER A 3 -15.89 22.23 16.20
CA SER A 3 -16.91 21.18 16.14
C SER A 3 -17.68 21.11 14.81
N ALA A 4 -17.70 22.18 14.01
CA ALA A 4 -18.43 22.28 12.75
C ALA A 4 -17.79 21.49 11.58
N THR A 5 -16.50 21.14 11.64
CA THR A 5 -15.82 20.42 10.58
C THR A 5 -15.66 18.93 10.86
N GLN A 6 -15.88 18.50 12.09
CA GLN A 6 -15.72 17.11 12.49
C GLN A 6 -16.80 16.16 11.95
N SER A 7 -17.95 16.69 11.55
CA SER A 7 -19.04 15.93 10.92
C SER A 7 -19.05 16.03 9.40
N ARG A 8 -18.15 16.84 8.81
CA ARG A 8 -18.13 17.05 7.36
C ARG A 8 -17.60 15.81 6.64
N ASN A 9 -18.34 15.37 5.64
CA ASN A 9 -17.89 14.33 4.74
C ASN A 9 -17.07 14.93 3.59
N THR A 10 -16.03 14.21 3.17
CA THR A 10 -15.13 14.57 2.05
C THR A 10 -14.90 13.37 1.12
N GLY A 11 -15.91 12.52 1.00
CA GLY A 11 -15.81 11.24 0.30
C GLY A 11 -15.56 11.34 -1.19
N LEU A 12 -15.95 12.48 -1.82
CA LEU A 12 -15.71 12.74 -3.24
C LEU A 12 -14.65 13.83 -3.49
N ASP A 13 -13.83 14.14 -2.49
CA ASP A 13 -12.70 15.04 -2.72
C ASP A 13 -11.67 14.41 -3.66
N GLU A 14 -11.13 15.23 -4.55
CA GLU A 14 -10.11 14.83 -5.51
C GLU A 14 -8.75 14.60 -4.86
N ILE A 15 -8.57 15.05 -3.63
CA ILE A 15 -7.31 14.97 -2.86
C ILE A 15 -7.54 14.25 -1.54
N LEU A 16 -6.67 13.31 -1.26
CA LEU A 16 -6.57 12.60 0.02
C LEU A 16 -5.52 13.31 0.88
N GLU A 17 -5.93 13.80 2.04
CA GLU A 17 -5.04 14.56 2.91
C GLU A 17 -4.66 13.80 4.19
N VAL A 18 -3.36 13.78 4.49
CA VAL A 18 -2.84 13.43 5.82
C VAL A 18 -2.13 14.65 6.39
N ARG A 19 -2.92 15.47 7.04
CA ARG A 19 -2.52 16.78 7.55
C ARG A 19 -2.21 16.72 9.04
N LYS A 20 -1.24 17.51 9.45
CA LYS A 20 -1.01 17.90 10.84
C LYS A 20 -0.63 19.37 10.86
N ASP A 21 -1.58 20.16 11.23
CA ASP A 21 -1.43 21.62 11.29
C ASP A 21 -1.94 22.16 12.63
N MET A 22 -1.59 23.40 12.95
CA MET A 22 -2.06 24.11 14.13
C MET A 22 -2.59 25.47 13.73
N ASN A 23 -3.59 25.93 14.46
CA ASN A 23 -4.03 27.32 14.33
C ASN A 23 -2.90 28.28 14.77
N THR A 24 -2.96 29.50 14.31
CA THR A 24 -1.98 30.55 14.63
C THR A 24 -1.86 30.85 16.11
N ASP A 25 -2.92 30.56 16.90
CA ASP A 25 -2.91 30.71 18.36
C ASP A 25 -2.41 29.45 19.11
N GLY A 26 -2.06 28.38 18.37
CA GLY A 26 -1.58 27.14 18.95
C GLY A 26 -2.62 26.32 19.72
N SER A 27 -3.91 26.73 19.67
CA SER A 27 -4.96 26.15 20.53
C SER A 27 -5.67 24.93 19.94
N VAL A 28 -5.61 24.72 18.62
CA VAL A 28 -6.32 23.63 17.95
C VAL A 28 -5.40 22.90 17.00
N VAL A 29 -5.37 21.58 17.14
CA VAL A 29 -4.63 20.69 16.27
C VAL A 29 -5.53 20.22 15.12
N ASN A 30 -5.20 20.63 13.91
CA ASN A 30 -5.89 20.16 12.70
C ASN A 30 -5.23 18.87 12.22
N VAL A 31 -5.91 17.74 12.41
CA VAL A 31 -5.46 16.43 11.95
C VAL A 31 -6.44 15.91 10.91
N SER A 32 -5.91 15.47 9.77
CA SER A 32 -6.65 14.73 8.74
C SER A 32 -6.05 13.36 8.56
N ARG A 33 -6.90 12.38 8.32
CA ARG A 33 -6.55 10.99 8.01
C ARG A 33 -7.27 10.56 6.74
N THR A 34 -6.67 9.66 6.01
CA THR A 34 -7.23 9.16 4.77
C THR A 34 -7.75 7.75 4.95
N LEU A 35 -8.96 7.48 4.46
CA LEU A 35 -9.55 6.14 4.39
C LEU A 35 -9.58 5.68 2.93
N ILE A 36 -9.10 4.47 2.67
CA ILE A 36 -9.05 3.88 1.33
C ILE A 36 -9.47 2.42 1.41
N LYS A 37 -10.40 2.02 0.58
CA LYS A 37 -10.85 0.62 0.50
C LYS A 37 -10.76 0.11 -0.94
N PHE A 38 -10.16 -1.06 -1.09
CA PHE A 38 -10.08 -1.79 -2.35
C PHE A 38 -10.97 -3.03 -2.31
N ASP A 39 -11.58 -3.34 -3.43
CA ASP A 39 -12.13 -4.66 -3.65
C ASP A 39 -10.99 -5.63 -3.98
N ILE A 40 -10.82 -6.64 -3.13
CA ILE A 40 -9.76 -7.64 -3.27
C ILE A 40 -10.29 -8.99 -3.79
N THR A 41 -11.52 -9.05 -4.26
CA THR A 41 -12.17 -10.29 -4.72
C THR A 41 -11.35 -10.94 -5.84
N ASN A 42 -10.96 -10.17 -6.85
CA ASN A 42 -10.16 -10.67 -7.96
C ASN A 42 -8.78 -11.20 -7.52
N ILE A 43 -8.17 -10.59 -6.50
CA ILE A 43 -6.90 -11.06 -5.94
C ILE A 43 -7.11 -12.41 -5.26
N SER A 44 -8.15 -12.53 -4.44
CA SER A 44 -8.50 -13.77 -3.75
C SER A 44 -8.79 -14.91 -4.74
N GLU A 45 -9.57 -14.64 -5.78
CA GLU A 45 -9.86 -15.61 -6.85
C GLU A 45 -8.59 -16.04 -7.60
N SER A 46 -7.69 -15.11 -7.87
CA SER A 46 -6.42 -15.39 -8.54
C SER A 46 -5.46 -16.24 -7.70
N ILE A 47 -5.48 -16.09 -6.39
CA ILE A 47 -4.73 -16.95 -5.47
C ILE A 47 -5.31 -18.36 -5.47
N VAL A 48 -6.64 -18.49 -5.36
CA VAL A 48 -7.32 -19.79 -5.41
C VAL A 48 -7.08 -20.52 -6.74
N ALA A 49 -7.03 -19.77 -7.84
CA ALA A 49 -6.70 -20.28 -9.17
C ALA A 49 -5.20 -20.64 -9.35
N GLY A 50 -4.36 -20.30 -8.39
CA GLY A 50 -2.91 -20.51 -8.45
C GLY A 50 -2.17 -19.56 -9.40
N THR A 51 -2.82 -18.49 -9.87
CA THR A 51 -2.20 -17.47 -10.72
C THR A 51 -1.30 -16.54 -9.91
N ILE A 52 -1.72 -16.18 -8.71
CA ILE A 52 -0.93 -15.43 -7.75
C ILE A 52 -0.46 -16.39 -6.66
N PRO A 53 0.86 -16.55 -6.44
CA PRO A 53 1.37 -17.42 -5.39
C PRO A 53 1.14 -16.82 -3.99
N GLU A 54 1.04 -17.68 -2.98
CA GLU A 54 0.81 -17.27 -1.58
C GLU A 54 1.91 -16.35 -1.00
N ASN A 55 3.11 -16.39 -1.57
CA ASN A 55 4.23 -15.56 -1.16
C ASN A 55 4.28 -14.20 -1.86
N ALA A 56 3.24 -13.81 -2.58
CA ALA A 56 3.14 -12.50 -3.21
C ALA A 56 3.25 -11.37 -2.18
N ARG A 57 3.79 -10.24 -2.60
CA ARG A 57 3.87 -9.00 -1.82
C ARG A 57 2.85 -8.00 -2.32
N TYR A 58 2.38 -7.17 -1.40
CA TYR A 58 1.33 -6.19 -1.68
C TYR A 58 1.80 -4.81 -1.27
N TYR A 59 1.60 -3.84 -2.15
CA TYR A 59 2.01 -2.46 -1.89
C TYR A 59 0.84 -1.50 -2.09
N LEU A 60 0.64 -0.61 -1.13
CA LEU A 60 -0.26 0.52 -1.26
C LEU A 60 0.49 1.69 -1.89
N ASN A 61 0.06 2.09 -3.10
CA ASN A 61 0.65 3.20 -3.82
C ASN A 61 -0.28 4.42 -3.78
N LEU A 62 0.24 5.55 -3.30
CA LEU A 62 -0.39 6.86 -3.38
C LEU A 62 0.58 7.83 -4.04
N TYR A 63 0.07 8.66 -4.91
CA TYR A 63 0.87 9.59 -5.70
C TYR A 63 0.67 11.02 -5.22
N ASP A 64 1.75 11.75 -5.04
CA ASP A 64 1.72 13.13 -4.58
C ASP A 64 0.97 14.03 -5.57
N ALA A 65 0.03 14.79 -5.04
CA ALA A 65 -0.69 15.80 -5.79
C ALA A 65 -0.11 17.20 -5.53
N ARG A 66 0.01 17.54 -4.27
CA ARG A 66 0.52 18.84 -3.83
C ARG A 66 0.79 18.85 -2.31
N SER A 67 1.73 18.07 -1.86
CA SER A 67 2.15 18.13 -0.46
C SER A 67 2.85 19.46 -0.13
N THR A 68 2.59 19.97 1.07
CA THR A 68 3.08 21.30 1.47
C THR A 68 3.60 21.29 2.90
N GLU A 69 4.58 22.17 3.17
CA GLU A 69 5.13 22.42 4.51
C GLU A 69 5.65 21.17 5.24
N LEU A 70 6.10 20.17 4.48
CA LEU A 70 6.65 18.94 5.04
C LEU A 70 8.03 19.21 5.65
N THR A 71 8.28 18.61 6.82
CA THR A 71 9.61 18.60 7.43
C THR A 71 10.52 17.57 6.71
N THR A 72 11.82 17.66 6.94
CA THR A 72 12.84 16.86 6.22
C THR A 72 12.76 15.35 6.45
N SER A 73 12.15 14.92 7.54
CA SER A 73 11.98 13.51 7.87
C SER A 73 10.61 13.29 8.46
N GLN A 74 9.81 12.47 7.84
CA GLN A 74 8.45 12.14 8.27
C GLN A 74 8.13 10.69 7.97
N SER A 75 7.14 10.14 8.68
CA SER A 75 6.64 8.80 8.43
C SER A 75 5.11 8.81 8.36
N LEU A 76 4.57 8.01 7.46
CA LEU A 76 3.16 7.65 7.41
C LEU A 76 2.99 6.19 7.78
N PHE A 77 1.84 5.92 8.36
CA PHE A 77 1.45 4.60 8.83
C PHE A 77 0.12 4.22 8.21
N ALA A 78 -0.03 2.96 7.84
CA ALA A 78 -1.28 2.38 7.39
C ALA A 78 -1.69 1.25 8.33
N TYR A 79 -2.96 1.23 8.70
CA TYR A 79 -3.56 0.19 9.53
C TYR A 79 -4.85 -0.31 8.87
N PRO A 80 -5.26 -1.57 9.09
CA PRO A 80 -6.58 -2.02 8.68
C PRO A 80 -7.66 -1.40 9.55
N VAL A 81 -8.68 -0.83 8.91
CA VAL A 81 -9.85 -0.27 9.59
C VAL A 81 -10.63 -1.40 10.25
N SER A 82 -11.10 -1.20 11.49
CA SER A 82 -11.78 -2.24 12.27
C SER A 82 -13.30 -2.20 12.21
N GLN A 83 -13.88 -1.17 11.61
CA GLN A 83 -15.33 -0.98 11.50
C GLN A 83 -15.72 -0.61 10.06
N SER A 84 -16.87 -1.10 9.63
CA SER A 84 -17.43 -0.69 8.35
C SER A 84 -17.75 0.79 8.31
N TRP A 85 -17.58 1.42 7.16
CA TRP A 85 -17.84 2.84 6.95
C TRP A 85 -18.42 3.10 5.55
N VAL A 86 -19.04 4.25 5.39
CA VAL A 86 -19.64 4.70 4.15
C VAL A 86 -18.86 5.88 3.62
N GLN A 87 -18.43 5.82 2.36
CA GLN A 87 -17.63 6.88 1.73
C GLN A 87 -18.36 8.23 1.77
N GLY A 88 -19.66 8.23 1.44
CA GLY A 88 -20.43 9.45 1.25
C GLY A 88 -20.13 10.14 -0.09
N ASP A 89 -20.80 11.26 -0.32
CA ASP A 89 -20.76 12.04 -1.56
C ASP A 89 -20.39 13.51 -1.35
N GLY A 90 -19.90 13.84 -0.15
CA GLY A 90 -19.52 15.21 0.21
C GLY A 90 -18.14 15.61 -0.31
N ARG A 91 -17.99 16.94 -0.44
CA ARG A 91 -16.72 17.59 -0.74
C ARG A 91 -16.41 18.67 0.30
N PHE A 92 -15.13 18.94 0.50
CA PHE A 92 -14.68 19.90 1.50
C PHE A 92 -15.28 21.30 1.32
N PHE A 93 -15.50 21.73 0.07
CA PHE A 93 -16.03 23.06 -0.24
C PHE A 93 -17.55 23.11 -0.41
N ASP A 94 -18.28 22.02 -0.16
CA ASP A 94 -19.73 22.02 -0.26
C ASP A 94 -20.37 23.04 0.68
N SER A 95 -21.40 23.75 0.16
CA SER A 95 -22.18 24.69 0.95
C SER A 95 -23.67 24.55 0.58
N PRO A 96 -24.50 24.02 1.47
CA PRO A 96 -24.19 23.59 2.82
C PRO A 96 -23.24 22.37 2.85
N ALA A 97 -22.50 22.17 3.95
CA ALA A 97 -21.61 21.04 4.10
C ALA A 97 -22.40 19.74 4.15
N THR A 98 -21.92 18.73 3.40
CA THR A 98 -22.46 17.37 3.44
C THR A 98 -21.95 16.66 4.71
N THR A 99 -22.86 16.05 5.46
CA THR A 99 -22.55 15.32 6.70
C THR A 99 -22.85 13.82 6.61
N GLU A 100 -23.46 13.40 5.52
CA GLU A 100 -23.70 11.97 5.23
C GLU A 100 -22.45 11.29 4.71
N GLY A 101 -22.19 10.06 5.18
CA GLY A 101 -20.94 9.35 4.97
C GLY A 101 -19.94 9.55 6.10
N CYS A 102 -18.78 8.90 5.96
CA CYS A 102 -17.78 8.93 7.03
C CYS A 102 -17.18 10.33 7.22
N SER A 103 -16.90 10.63 8.46
CA SER A 103 -16.30 11.88 8.91
C SER A 103 -15.35 11.59 10.07
N TRP A 104 -14.79 12.62 10.66
CA TRP A 104 -14.00 12.46 11.89
C TRP A 104 -14.82 11.84 13.04
N ARG A 105 -16.09 12.20 13.15
CA ARG A 105 -16.97 11.76 14.24
C ARG A 105 -17.76 10.50 13.90
N TYR A 106 -18.31 10.40 12.69
CA TYR A 106 -19.22 9.35 12.28
C TYR A 106 -18.60 8.44 11.22
N ARG A 107 -18.99 7.16 11.22
CA ARG A 107 -18.55 6.19 10.21
C ARG A 107 -19.54 6.08 9.02
N ASP A 108 -20.77 6.55 9.18
CA ASP A 108 -21.86 6.38 8.21
C ASP A 108 -22.73 7.64 8.04
N GLY A 109 -22.40 8.75 8.69
CA GLY A 109 -23.10 10.03 8.56
C GLY A 109 -23.73 10.51 9.85
N GLU A 110 -23.97 11.80 9.93
CA GLU A 110 -24.54 12.45 11.11
C GLU A 110 -26.00 12.06 11.34
N THR A 111 -26.78 11.88 10.26
CA THR A 111 -28.19 11.51 10.33
C THR A 111 -28.37 10.07 10.78
N THR A 112 -27.56 9.14 10.31
CA THR A 112 -27.54 7.74 10.76
C THR A 112 -26.96 7.58 12.16
N GLY A 113 -26.14 8.54 12.57
CA GLY A 113 -25.68 8.73 13.94
C GLY A 113 -24.71 7.71 14.49
N THR A 114 -24.14 6.81 13.66
CA THR A 114 -23.20 5.80 14.15
C THR A 114 -21.80 6.37 14.22
N GLN A 115 -21.36 6.63 15.43
CA GLN A 115 -20.01 7.14 15.67
C GLN A 115 -18.97 6.01 15.58
N TRP A 116 -17.71 6.41 15.31
CA TRP A 116 -16.59 5.52 15.50
C TRP A 116 -16.51 5.09 16.96
N VAL A 117 -16.47 3.79 17.21
CA VAL A 117 -16.21 3.27 18.56
C VAL A 117 -14.73 3.32 18.80
N SER A 118 -14.27 4.36 19.46
CA SER A 118 -12.88 4.43 19.92
C SER A 118 -12.81 4.10 21.41
N GLY A 119 -11.94 3.15 21.76
CA GLY A 119 -11.48 3.09 23.16
C GLY A 119 -10.78 4.40 23.50
N SER A 120 -11.33 5.10 24.43
CA SER A 120 -10.74 6.22 25.16
C SER A 120 -10.18 7.42 24.37
N ASN A 121 -10.69 7.98 23.41
CA ASN A 121 -10.39 9.36 22.97
C ASN A 121 -10.39 9.62 21.50
N ASN A 122 -11.01 8.91 20.66
CA ASN A 122 -11.05 9.57 19.39
C ASN A 122 -11.93 8.94 18.34
N THR A 123 -12.71 9.72 17.96
CA THR A 123 -13.23 9.92 16.60
C THR A 123 -12.08 10.00 15.62
N GLY A 124 -12.33 9.88 14.37
CA GLY A 124 -11.30 9.89 13.32
C GLY A 124 -10.86 8.51 12.89
N GLY A 125 -11.76 7.52 13.02
CA GLY A 125 -11.54 6.15 12.61
C GLY A 125 -11.15 5.22 13.76
N THR A 126 -11.32 3.93 13.54
CA THR A 126 -10.87 2.85 14.42
C THR A 126 -10.10 1.82 13.59
N TRP A 127 -9.06 1.23 14.16
CA TRP A 127 -8.16 0.35 13.43
C TRP A 127 -7.55 -0.72 14.35
N PHE A 128 -7.00 -1.75 13.75
CA PHE A 128 -6.26 -2.80 14.45
C PHE A 128 -4.79 -2.39 14.58
N ASN A 129 -4.35 -2.00 15.77
CA ASN A 129 -2.99 -1.53 16.04
C ASN A 129 -1.91 -2.60 15.85
N GLN A 130 -2.25 -3.88 15.95
CA GLN A 130 -1.30 -4.98 15.82
C GLN A 130 -0.83 -5.24 14.38
N TYR A 131 -1.51 -4.66 13.40
CA TYR A 131 -1.14 -4.77 11.98
C TYR A 131 -0.78 -3.40 11.46
N GLU A 132 0.49 -3.09 11.52
CA GLU A 132 1.03 -1.80 11.10
C GLU A 132 1.89 -1.95 9.86
N ALA A 133 1.67 -1.08 8.88
CA ALA A 133 2.59 -0.83 7.80
C ALA A 133 3.07 0.61 7.90
N SER A 134 4.31 0.88 7.51
CA SER A 134 4.87 2.23 7.57
C SER A 134 5.84 2.51 6.44
N GLN A 135 5.95 3.79 6.09
CA GLN A 135 6.95 4.30 5.17
C GLN A 135 7.48 5.62 5.69
N SER A 136 8.82 5.73 5.72
CA SER A 136 9.51 6.97 6.03
C SER A 136 9.78 7.74 4.75
N PHE A 137 9.64 9.05 4.82
CA PHE A 137 9.88 10.00 3.75
C PHE A 137 11.05 10.90 4.10
N ASN A 138 11.85 11.14 3.11
CA ASN A 138 12.87 12.18 3.10
C ASN A 138 12.54 13.19 1.98
N HIS A 139 13.46 14.08 1.68
CA HIS A 139 13.24 15.14 0.68
C HIS A 139 13.34 14.69 -0.80
N GLU A 140 13.48 13.39 -1.07
CA GLU A 140 13.71 12.92 -2.45
C GLU A 140 12.41 12.61 -3.20
N THR A 141 11.44 11.97 -2.54
CA THR A 141 10.14 11.65 -3.13
C THR A 141 9.06 11.62 -2.06
N ILE A 142 7.86 12.05 -2.44
CA ILE A 142 6.68 12.07 -1.58
C ILE A 142 5.68 10.97 -1.99
N ASP A 143 5.89 10.34 -3.14
CA ASP A 143 5.07 9.21 -3.54
C ASP A 143 5.20 8.06 -2.53
N MET A 144 4.07 7.53 -2.15
CA MET A 144 4.00 6.42 -1.20
C MET A 144 3.93 5.09 -1.95
N ARG A 145 4.83 4.17 -1.63
CA ARG A 145 4.78 2.75 -2.00
C ARG A 145 5.06 1.93 -0.75
N MET A 146 4.03 1.73 0.03
CA MET A 146 4.11 1.11 1.36
C MET A 146 3.83 -0.39 1.26
N ASP A 147 4.72 -1.21 1.84
CA ASP A 147 4.50 -2.66 1.94
C ASP A 147 3.37 -2.93 2.96
N VAL A 148 2.25 -3.44 2.46
CA VAL A 148 1.06 -3.79 3.24
C VAL A 148 0.77 -5.29 3.24
N THR A 149 1.80 -6.08 2.95
CA THR A 149 1.68 -7.54 2.78
C THR A 149 1.06 -8.22 3.99
N ASP A 150 1.45 -7.83 5.20
CA ASP A 150 0.92 -8.45 6.41
C ASP A 150 -0.56 -8.13 6.63
N ILE A 151 -0.99 -6.91 6.32
CA ILE A 151 -2.40 -6.51 6.37
C ILE A 151 -3.21 -7.32 5.34
N MET A 152 -2.72 -7.41 4.11
CA MET A 152 -3.37 -8.15 3.04
C MET A 152 -3.54 -9.63 3.37
N LYS A 153 -2.54 -10.26 3.99
CA LYS A 153 -2.63 -11.65 4.45
C LYS A 153 -3.76 -11.85 5.47
N GLN A 154 -4.00 -10.88 6.36
CA GLN A 154 -5.10 -10.96 7.32
C GLN A 154 -6.47 -10.90 6.64
N TRP A 155 -6.61 -10.06 5.61
CA TRP A 155 -7.86 -9.99 4.83
C TRP A 155 -8.07 -11.22 3.97
N LEU A 156 -7.05 -11.69 3.27
CA LEU A 156 -7.12 -12.86 2.39
C LEU A 156 -7.38 -14.15 3.16
N SER A 157 -6.85 -14.27 4.38
CA SER A 157 -7.15 -15.39 5.29
C SER A 157 -8.50 -15.25 6.02
N SER A 158 -9.23 -14.17 5.81
CA SER A 158 -10.46 -13.83 6.53
C SER A 158 -10.30 -13.74 8.07
N SER A 159 -9.08 -13.55 8.55
CA SER A 159 -8.80 -13.35 9.99
C SER A 159 -9.41 -12.04 10.50
N ILE A 160 -9.44 -11.02 9.65
CA ILE A 160 -10.16 -9.76 9.87
C ILE A 160 -10.93 -9.39 8.59
N ALA A 161 -12.02 -8.64 8.75
CA ALA A 161 -12.78 -8.12 7.62
C ALA A 161 -11.99 -7.05 6.87
N ASN A 162 -12.09 -7.03 5.53
CA ASN A 162 -11.55 -5.94 4.73
C ASN A 162 -12.48 -4.71 4.83
N GLU A 163 -12.16 -3.81 5.74
CA GLU A 163 -12.79 -2.48 5.83
C GLU A 163 -11.87 -1.37 5.29
N GLY A 164 -10.79 -1.75 4.61
CA GLY A 164 -9.84 -0.84 4.00
C GLY A 164 -8.75 -0.36 4.94
N PHE A 165 -7.94 0.55 4.43
CA PHE A 165 -6.81 1.16 5.14
C PHE A 165 -7.20 2.51 5.73
N ILE A 166 -6.69 2.80 6.92
CA ILE A 166 -6.54 4.16 7.41
C ILE A 166 -5.07 4.56 7.29
N VAL A 167 -4.80 5.65 6.57
CA VAL A 167 -3.46 6.22 6.45
C VAL A 167 -3.38 7.46 7.32
N LYS A 168 -2.38 7.51 8.19
CA LYS A 168 -2.24 8.53 9.23
C LYS A 168 -0.79 8.73 9.62
N ARG A 169 -0.51 9.77 10.39
CA ARG A 169 0.76 9.93 11.12
C ARG A 169 0.78 9.04 12.36
N SER A 170 1.94 8.91 12.99
CA SER A 170 2.07 8.15 14.25
C SER A 170 1.27 8.77 15.38
N GLY A 171 1.13 8.02 16.45
CA GLY A 171 0.41 8.45 17.65
C GLY A 171 -1.08 8.70 17.44
N SER A 172 -1.67 9.44 18.36
CA SER A 172 -3.05 9.91 18.30
C SER A 172 -3.20 11.20 19.11
N ILE A 173 -4.28 11.94 18.87
CA ILE A 173 -4.57 13.14 19.68
C ILE A 173 -4.68 12.73 21.15
N GLY A 174 -3.92 13.37 22.01
CA GLY A 174 -3.85 13.05 23.44
C GLY A 174 -2.89 11.91 23.83
N ASN A 175 -2.26 11.26 22.86
CA ASN A 175 -1.24 10.23 23.11
C ASN A 175 -0.02 10.47 22.20
N THR A 176 0.88 11.32 22.69
CA THR A 176 2.06 11.78 21.96
C THR A 176 3.31 11.17 22.58
N SER A 177 4.09 10.46 21.78
CA SER A 177 5.39 9.88 22.17
C SER A 177 6.56 10.57 21.48
N SER A 178 6.30 11.30 20.39
CA SER A 178 7.31 11.99 19.61
C SER A 178 6.78 13.31 19.03
N SER A 179 7.69 14.20 18.63
CA SER A 179 7.32 15.46 17.95
C SER A 179 6.69 15.23 16.55
N LEU A 180 6.85 14.03 15.99
CA LEU A 180 6.27 13.65 14.70
C LEU A 180 4.86 13.02 14.81
N ASP A 181 4.33 12.89 16.01
CA ASP A 181 3.02 12.32 16.26
C ASP A 181 1.87 13.30 16.00
N GLU A 182 0.70 12.78 15.70
CA GLU A 182 -0.52 13.59 15.53
C GLU A 182 -0.86 14.45 16.76
N GLY A 183 -0.54 13.95 17.96
CA GLY A 183 -0.79 14.62 19.21
C GLY A 183 0.24 15.70 19.57
N SER A 184 1.32 15.85 18.81
CA SER A 184 2.36 16.84 19.10
C SER A 184 1.86 18.29 18.90
N THR A 185 2.58 19.24 19.45
CA THR A 185 2.33 20.68 19.25
C THR A 185 2.99 21.22 17.99
N ASP A 186 3.76 20.39 17.26
CA ASP A 186 4.48 20.83 16.09
C ASP A 186 3.60 20.81 14.83
N ARG A 187 3.85 21.74 13.93
CA ARG A 187 3.31 21.70 12.55
C ARG A 187 4.12 20.72 11.73
N LEU A 188 3.45 19.77 11.10
CA LEU A 188 4.11 18.73 10.30
C LEU A 188 3.74 18.83 8.82
N GLY A 189 2.94 19.82 8.45
CA GLY A 189 2.49 20.03 7.08
C GLY A 189 1.42 19.04 6.62
N ASN A 190 1.21 18.99 5.32
CA ASN A 190 0.15 18.24 4.67
C ASN A 190 0.72 17.33 3.60
N PHE A 191 0.52 16.03 3.72
CA PHE A 191 0.62 15.11 2.60
C PHE A 191 -0.71 15.16 1.83
N ALA A 192 -0.64 15.43 0.55
CA ALA A 192 -1.78 15.55 -0.34
C ALA A 192 -1.59 14.61 -1.53
N PHE A 193 -2.35 13.53 -1.56
CA PHE A 193 -2.31 12.52 -2.61
C PHE A 193 -3.54 12.60 -3.51
N PHE A 194 -3.42 12.17 -4.75
CA PHE A 194 -4.58 12.03 -5.63
C PHE A 194 -5.55 10.98 -5.09
N SER A 195 -6.85 11.29 -5.13
CA SER A 195 -7.91 10.33 -4.83
C SER A 195 -8.33 9.56 -6.08
N ARG A 196 -9.26 8.63 -5.94
CA ARG A 196 -9.91 7.95 -7.06
C ARG A 196 -10.73 8.90 -7.93
N ASP A 197 -11.25 9.96 -7.34
CA ASP A 197 -12.19 10.87 -7.99
C ASP A 197 -11.49 12.01 -8.76
N THR A 198 -10.15 12.00 -8.81
CA THR A 198 -9.37 12.86 -9.70
C THR A 198 -9.41 12.37 -11.14
N HIS A 199 -9.39 13.30 -12.09
CA HIS A 199 -9.28 12.99 -13.53
C HIS A 199 -7.81 12.78 -13.96
N THR A 200 -7.05 12.01 -13.21
CA THR A 200 -5.63 11.72 -13.48
C THR A 200 -5.37 10.23 -13.65
N ILE A 201 -4.21 9.89 -14.17
CA ILE A 201 -3.74 8.48 -14.28
C ILE A 201 -3.14 7.96 -12.97
N TYR A 202 -3.16 8.75 -11.90
CA TYR A 202 -2.52 8.49 -10.62
C TYR A 202 -3.50 8.24 -9.46
N PRO A 203 -4.59 7.45 -9.64
CA PRO A 203 -5.44 7.08 -8.51
C PRO A 203 -4.66 6.19 -7.54
N PRO A 204 -5.13 6.04 -6.28
CA PRO A 204 -4.61 5.04 -5.35
C PRO A 204 -4.60 3.65 -5.98
N LYS A 205 -3.52 2.89 -5.78
CA LYS A 205 -3.37 1.54 -6.35
C LYS A 205 -2.94 0.56 -5.28
N LEU A 206 -3.53 -0.62 -5.34
CA LEU A 206 -3.02 -1.80 -4.64
C LEU A 206 -2.25 -2.65 -5.65
N GLU A 207 -0.93 -2.65 -5.51
CA GLU A 207 -0.02 -3.37 -6.39
C GLU A 207 0.26 -4.75 -5.82
N VAL A 208 0.28 -5.76 -6.68
CA VAL A 208 0.67 -7.13 -6.33
C VAL A 208 1.98 -7.45 -7.04
N GLU A 209 3.00 -7.78 -6.27
CA GLU A 209 4.32 -8.17 -6.79
C GLU A 209 4.56 -9.64 -6.49
N TYR A 210 4.77 -10.44 -7.53
CA TYR A 210 5.08 -11.86 -7.40
C TYR A 210 5.99 -12.32 -8.52
N ASP A 211 6.68 -13.42 -8.28
CA ASP A 211 7.48 -14.09 -9.30
C ASP A 211 6.63 -15.21 -9.92
N ASP A 212 6.31 -15.06 -11.19
CA ASP A 212 5.58 -16.05 -12.00
C ASP A 212 6.52 -17.03 -12.73
N SER A 213 7.83 -16.90 -12.53
CA SER A 213 8.79 -17.83 -13.09
C SER A 213 8.65 -19.20 -12.42
N ILE A 214 7.90 -20.08 -13.05
CA ILE A 214 7.88 -21.49 -12.68
C ILE A 214 9.22 -22.10 -13.12
N PHE A 215 10.14 -22.23 -12.17
CA PHE A 215 11.22 -23.19 -12.34
C PHE A 215 10.61 -24.58 -12.27
N ASN A 216 10.28 -25.11 -13.43
CA ASN A 216 9.93 -26.50 -13.52
C ASN A 216 11.23 -27.30 -13.31
N THR A 217 11.51 -27.61 -12.05
CA THR A 217 12.70 -28.39 -11.68
C THR A 217 12.61 -29.81 -12.22
N GLY A 218 11.46 -30.23 -12.81
CA GLY A 218 11.25 -31.62 -13.15
C GLY A 218 11.57 -32.53 -11.97
N SER A 219 11.58 -33.79 -12.14
CA SER A 219 12.22 -34.71 -11.19
C SER A 219 13.74 -34.67 -11.45
N LEU A 220 14.41 -33.66 -10.84
CA LEU A 220 15.88 -33.69 -10.79
C LEU A 220 16.25 -34.87 -9.91
N SER A 221 16.70 -35.96 -10.52
CA SER A 221 17.47 -36.97 -9.81
C SER A 221 18.78 -36.33 -9.33
N THR A 222 19.23 -36.71 -8.15
CA THR A 222 20.58 -36.37 -7.68
C THR A 222 21.57 -36.73 -8.78
N LEU A 223 22.36 -35.76 -9.24
CA LEU A 223 23.48 -36.01 -10.12
C LEU A 223 24.45 -36.93 -9.38
N ASP A 224 24.64 -38.14 -9.84
CA ASP A 224 25.74 -38.98 -9.38
C ASP A 224 27.07 -38.32 -9.79
N ALA A 225 28.10 -38.52 -8.98
CA ALA A 225 29.41 -37.88 -9.17
C ALA A 225 30.02 -38.21 -10.55
N ASP A 226 29.64 -39.33 -11.14
CA ASP A 226 30.10 -39.76 -12.47
C ASP A 226 29.38 -39.04 -13.63
N ASP A 227 28.17 -38.46 -13.39
CA ASP A 227 27.41 -37.79 -14.43
C ASP A 227 27.86 -36.32 -14.66
N VAL A 228 28.59 -35.75 -13.70
CA VAL A 228 29.04 -34.32 -13.77
C VAL A 228 30.05 -34.11 -14.89
N ASP A 229 30.83 -35.10 -15.23
CA ASP A 229 31.83 -35.06 -16.33
C ASP A 229 31.17 -35.13 -17.72
N GLU A 230 29.92 -35.54 -17.81
CA GLU A 230 29.19 -35.68 -19.09
C GLU A 230 28.40 -34.41 -19.44
N VAL A 231 28.25 -33.45 -18.52
CA VAL A 231 27.46 -32.23 -18.75
C VAL A 231 28.36 -31.01 -18.95
N THR A 232 28.16 -30.30 -20.06
CA THR A 232 28.78 -29.00 -20.29
C THR A 232 27.77 -27.89 -20.02
N ILE A 233 28.11 -26.99 -19.10
CA ILE A 233 27.30 -25.82 -18.75
C ILE A 233 27.89 -24.59 -19.44
N TYR A 234 27.05 -23.76 -20.07
CA TYR A 234 27.47 -22.53 -20.69
C TYR A 234 26.39 -21.45 -20.63
N MET A 235 26.79 -20.20 -20.73
CA MET A 235 25.90 -19.06 -20.78
C MET A 235 25.81 -18.50 -22.21
N LYS A 236 24.60 -18.15 -22.65
CA LYS A 236 24.38 -17.46 -23.93
C LYS A 236 23.88 -16.04 -23.71
N GLY A 237 24.25 -15.15 -24.61
CA GLY A 237 23.76 -13.78 -24.64
C GLY A 237 24.42 -12.88 -23.61
N LEU A 238 25.60 -13.26 -23.11
CA LEU A 238 26.43 -12.37 -22.33
C LEU A 238 26.86 -11.19 -23.18
N ARG A 239 26.76 -9.97 -22.62
CA ARG A 239 27.28 -8.73 -23.21
C ARG A 239 28.58 -8.37 -22.49
N GLU A 240 29.47 -7.68 -23.18
CA GLU A 240 30.72 -7.21 -22.60
C GLU A 240 30.47 -6.14 -21.51
N GLU A 241 29.39 -5.35 -21.66
CA GLU A 241 29.02 -4.30 -20.72
C GLU A 241 27.52 -4.31 -20.43
N TYR A 242 27.16 -3.95 -19.19
CA TYR A 242 25.81 -3.80 -18.72
C TYR A 242 25.62 -2.42 -18.08
N LYS A 243 24.48 -1.81 -18.35
CA LYS A 243 24.15 -0.51 -17.76
C LYS A 243 23.97 -0.69 -16.25
N GLU A 244 24.60 0.20 -15.48
CA GLU A 244 24.43 0.26 -14.02
C GLU A 244 22.97 0.36 -13.63
N LYS A 245 22.58 -0.35 -12.55
CA LYS A 245 21.20 -0.44 -12.05
C LYS A 245 20.17 -1.02 -13.02
N SER A 246 20.60 -1.69 -14.11
CA SER A 246 19.67 -2.41 -14.98
C SER A 246 19.40 -3.83 -14.46
N LYS A 247 18.16 -4.29 -14.61
CA LYS A 247 17.83 -5.71 -14.41
C LYS A 247 18.28 -6.50 -15.64
N VAL A 248 19.12 -7.50 -15.45
CA VAL A 248 19.66 -8.34 -16.50
C VAL A 248 19.31 -9.80 -16.22
N LYS A 249 18.74 -10.47 -17.22
CA LYS A 249 18.43 -11.90 -17.14
C LYS A 249 19.57 -12.69 -17.75
N PHE A 250 20.22 -13.50 -16.95
CA PHE A 250 21.22 -14.47 -17.40
C PHE A 250 20.54 -15.80 -17.66
N ARG A 251 20.92 -16.46 -18.75
CA ARG A 251 20.43 -17.79 -19.08
C ARG A 251 21.59 -18.76 -19.08
N VAL A 252 21.47 -19.78 -18.26
CA VAL A 252 22.42 -20.90 -18.19
C VAL A 252 21.82 -22.06 -18.97
N TYR A 253 22.63 -22.68 -19.80
CA TYR A 253 22.26 -23.85 -20.62
C TYR A 253 23.17 -25.01 -20.24
N GLY A 254 22.58 -26.19 -20.12
CA GLY A 254 23.30 -27.45 -19.99
C GLY A 254 23.12 -28.31 -21.23
N ARG A 255 24.13 -29.03 -21.64
CA ARG A 255 24.04 -30.07 -22.67
C ARG A 255 24.98 -31.21 -22.32
N GLU A 256 24.68 -32.39 -22.85
CA GLU A 256 25.63 -33.49 -22.83
C GLU A 256 26.94 -33.06 -23.48
N ARG A 257 28.06 -33.42 -22.86
CA ARG A 257 29.41 -33.11 -23.34
C ARG A 257 29.70 -33.88 -24.65
N PHE A 258 29.22 -35.12 -24.71
CA PHE A 258 29.35 -35.99 -25.84
C PHE A 258 27.98 -36.51 -26.30
N PRO A 259 27.14 -35.65 -26.95
CA PRO A 259 25.83 -36.09 -27.39
C PRO A 259 25.94 -37.20 -28.44
N THR A 260 25.09 -38.21 -28.28
CA THR A 260 24.98 -39.32 -29.24
C THR A 260 24.64 -38.75 -30.62
N ARG A 261 25.46 -39.03 -31.62
CA ARG A 261 25.19 -38.56 -32.97
C ARG A 261 24.03 -39.35 -33.56
N THR A 262 22.92 -38.68 -33.76
CA THR A 262 21.81 -39.21 -34.55
C THR A 262 21.95 -38.74 -35.99
N TYR A 263 22.14 -39.66 -36.91
CA TYR A 263 22.10 -39.35 -38.32
C TYR A 263 20.65 -39.29 -38.77
N SER A 264 20.09 -38.10 -38.78
CA SER A 264 18.77 -37.84 -39.38
C SER A 264 18.99 -37.33 -40.81
N THR A 265 18.33 -37.95 -41.80
CA THR A 265 18.35 -37.52 -43.17
C THR A 265 17.36 -36.40 -43.49
N SER A 266 16.63 -35.91 -42.50
CA SER A 266 15.76 -34.73 -42.63
C SER A 266 16.59 -33.47 -42.47
N SER A 267 16.65 -32.65 -43.52
CA SER A 267 17.16 -31.28 -43.43
C SER A 267 16.24 -30.47 -42.53
N GLN A 268 16.79 -29.82 -41.52
CA GLN A 268 16.11 -28.77 -40.78
C GLN A 268 16.17 -27.44 -41.53
#